data_cf5d97e341adc6b94847fee6bcb13843
#
_entry.id   cf5d97e341adc6b94847fee6bcb13843
#
_cell.length_a   1.000
_cell.length_b   1.000
_cell.length_c   1.000
_cell.angle_alpha   90.00
_cell.angle_beta   90.00
_cell.angle_gamma   90.00
#
_symmetry.space_group_name_H-M   'P 1'
#
loop_
_entity.id
_entity.type
_entity.pdbx_description
1 polymer ?
#
loop_
_entity_poly.entity_id
_entity_poly.type
_entity_poly.pdbx_seq_one_letter_code
_entity_poly.pdbx_strand_id
1 'polypeptide(L)'
;MPVEPAEGEHPMLELRNLSVGADNEGVHRDILKNVNLRVDDGRLLVLTGPNGGGKSTLAKTIAGILRPDTGRILLDGEDITERGITERARMGIGFAFQQPVRFKGLTVRDVLTLAAGGQVSEDKLYDYLRDVGLCARDYVDREIGSSLSGGEIKRIEIATVIARGARLTIFDE
;
A
#
# COMPACT_ATOMS: atom_id res chain seq x y z
N MET A 1 -27.26 -6.02 -9.73
CA MET A 1 -27.10 -4.94 -10.71
C MET A 1 -26.07 -3.99 -10.15
N PRO A 2 -24.95 -3.69 -10.83
CA PRO A 2 -24.07 -2.64 -10.40
C PRO A 2 -24.79 -1.32 -10.54
N VAL A 3 -24.79 -0.51 -9.47
CA VAL A 3 -25.32 0.85 -9.49
C VAL A 3 -24.37 1.67 -10.35
N GLU A 4 -24.86 2.20 -11.47
CA GLU A 4 -24.09 3.19 -12.24
C GLU A 4 -23.91 4.44 -11.38
N PRO A 5 -22.68 4.98 -11.28
CA PRO A 5 -22.43 6.19 -10.50
C PRO A 5 -23.05 7.41 -11.18
N ALA A 6 -23.40 8.40 -10.36
CA ALA A 6 -23.84 9.70 -10.82
C ALA A 6 -22.77 10.35 -11.71
N GLU A 7 -23.18 11.01 -12.78
CA GLU A 7 -22.28 11.72 -13.69
C GLU A 7 -21.47 12.77 -12.91
N GLY A 8 -20.15 12.60 -12.86
CA GLY A 8 -19.19 13.52 -12.23
C GLY A 8 -18.34 12.95 -11.10
N GLU A 9 -18.64 11.79 -10.55
CA GLU A 9 -17.80 11.15 -9.52
C GLU A 9 -16.83 10.16 -10.15
N HIS A 10 -15.55 10.55 -10.21
CA HIS A 10 -14.49 9.61 -10.56
C HIS A 10 -14.23 8.65 -9.39
N PRO A 11 -14.06 7.34 -9.65
CA PRO A 11 -13.64 6.41 -8.60
C PRO A 11 -12.26 6.82 -8.07
N MET A 12 -12.02 6.55 -6.79
CA MET A 12 -10.72 6.80 -6.17
C MET A 12 -9.60 6.05 -6.91
N LEU A 13 -9.85 4.79 -7.29
CA LEU A 13 -8.92 3.98 -8.11
C LEU A 13 -9.69 3.32 -9.26
N GLU A 14 -9.15 3.42 -10.47
CA GLU A 14 -9.68 2.72 -11.63
C GLU A 14 -8.56 2.07 -12.44
N LEU A 15 -8.74 0.79 -12.77
CA LEU A 15 -7.88 0.04 -13.68
C LEU A 15 -8.66 -0.23 -14.96
N ARG A 16 -8.06 0.08 -16.11
CA ARG A 16 -8.68 -0.13 -17.43
C ARG A 16 -7.81 -1.04 -18.27
N ASN A 17 -8.31 -2.23 -18.59
CA ASN A 17 -7.68 -3.22 -19.48
C ASN A 17 -6.21 -3.51 -19.10
N LEU A 18 -5.91 -3.55 -17.80
CA LEU A 18 -4.56 -3.69 -17.27
C LEU A 18 -4.03 -5.10 -17.52
N SER A 19 -2.88 -5.21 -18.17
CA SER A 19 -2.17 -6.48 -18.34
C SER A 19 -0.72 -6.34 -17.88
N VAL A 20 -0.21 -7.38 -17.23
CA VAL A 20 1.16 -7.45 -16.70
C VAL A 20 1.69 -8.84 -16.96
N GLY A 21 2.83 -8.96 -17.60
CA GLY A 21 3.54 -10.21 -17.81
C GLY A 21 4.91 -10.22 -17.15
N ALA A 22 5.55 -11.36 -17.24
CA ALA A 22 6.94 -11.54 -16.89
C ALA A 22 7.63 -12.38 -17.98
N ASP A 23 8.84 -11.96 -18.31
CA ASP A 23 9.69 -12.74 -19.21
C ASP A 23 10.47 -13.75 -18.39
N ASN A 24 10.28 -15.02 -18.72
CA ASN A 24 11.05 -16.11 -18.14
C ASN A 24 11.67 -16.95 -19.27
N GLU A 25 12.99 -17.05 -19.31
CA GLU A 25 13.76 -17.80 -20.31
C GLU A 25 13.37 -17.47 -21.78
N GLY A 26 13.06 -16.19 -22.06
CA GLY A 26 12.66 -15.72 -23.38
C GLY A 26 11.21 -16.00 -23.77
N VAL A 27 10.41 -16.51 -22.85
CA VAL A 27 8.95 -16.69 -23.01
C VAL A 27 8.21 -15.66 -22.19
N HIS A 28 7.47 -14.77 -22.87
CA HIS A 28 6.56 -13.84 -22.19
C HIS A 28 5.35 -14.62 -21.67
N ARG A 29 5.04 -14.44 -20.38
CA ARG A 29 3.87 -15.05 -19.74
C ARG A 29 3.03 -13.99 -19.07
N ASP A 30 1.76 -13.86 -19.48
CA ASP A 30 0.79 -12.99 -18.83
C ASP A 30 0.52 -13.48 -17.42
N ILE A 31 0.73 -12.62 -16.41
CA ILE A 31 0.35 -12.84 -15.01
C ILE A 31 -1.02 -12.22 -14.75
N LEU A 32 -1.24 -11.01 -15.25
CA LEU A 32 -2.53 -10.32 -15.25
C LEU A 32 -2.96 -10.08 -16.68
N LYS A 33 -4.22 -10.34 -16.98
CA LYS A 33 -4.75 -10.18 -18.34
C LYS A 33 -6.06 -9.39 -18.32
N ASN A 34 -6.03 -8.24 -18.97
CA ASN A 34 -7.21 -7.39 -19.20
C ASN A 34 -8.02 -7.11 -17.91
N VAL A 35 -7.31 -6.78 -16.82
CA VAL A 35 -7.94 -6.52 -15.52
C VAL A 35 -8.63 -5.17 -15.55
N ASN A 36 -9.91 -5.16 -15.21
CA ASN A 36 -10.72 -3.98 -15.01
C ASN A 36 -11.19 -3.97 -13.56
N LEU A 37 -10.97 -2.86 -12.86
CA LEU A 37 -11.31 -2.71 -11.47
C LEU A 37 -11.70 -1.27 -11.19
N ARG A 38 -12.70 -1.06 -10.36
CA ARG A 38 -13.11 0.24 -9.86
C ARG A 38 -13.25 0.17 -8.35
N VAL A 39 -12.65 1.12 -7.64
CA VAL A 39 -12.74 1.27 -6.19
C VAL A 39 -13.15 2.70 -5.88
N ASP A 40 -14.30 2.87 -5.28
CA ASP A 40 -14.81 4.16 -4.85
C ASP A 40 -14.16 4.58 -3.52
N ASP A 41 -14.20 5.87 -3.19
CA ASP A 41 -13.63 6.38 -1.95
C ASP A 41 -14.30 5.77 -0.72
N GLY A 42 -13.50 5.59 0.35
CA GLY A 42 -13.97 5.00 1.61
C GLY A 42 -14.37 3.52 1.54
N ARG A 43 -14.02 2.81 0.47
CA ARG A 43 -14.32 1.38 0.32
C ARG A 43 -13.14 0.50 0.69
N LEU A 44 -13.45 -0.62 1.34
CA LEU A 44 -12.52 -1.73 1.54
C LEU A 44 -12.73 -2.76 0.42
N LEU A 45 -11.66 -3.04 -0.34
CA LEU A 45 -11.64 -4.09 -1.34
C LEU A 45 -10.75 -5.24 -0.86
N VAL A 46 -11.27 -6.45 -0.92
CA VAL A 46 -10.51 -7.66 -0.59
C VAL A 46 -10.28 -8.47 -1.87
N LEU A 47 -9.01 -8.70 -2.20
CA LEU A 47 -8.59 -9.55 -3.32
C LEU A 47 -8.32 -10.97 -2.80
N THR A 48 -9.09 -11.94 -3.25
CA THR A 48 -8.93 -13.35 -2.89
C THR A 48 -8.59 -14.19 -4.12
N GLY A 49 -7.99 -15.35 -3.90
CA GLY A 49 -7.66 -16.29 -4.97
C GLY A 49 -6.45 -17.15 -4.63
N PRO A 50 -6.11 -18.11 -5.49
CA PRO A 50 -5.01 -19.06 -5.27
C PRO A 50 -3.66 -18.35 -5.23
N ASN A 51 -2.67 -19.04 -4.61
CA ASN A 51 -1.28 -18.61 -4.67
C ASN A 51 -0.80 -18.61 -6.12
N GLY A 52 -0.04 -17.57 -6.51
CA GLY A 52 0.36 -17.38 -7.91
C GLY A 52 -0.72 -16.76 -8.81
N GLY A 53 -1.91 -16.44 -8.29
CA GLY A 53 -3.01 -15.82 -9.07
C GLY A 53 -2.84 -14.34 -9.38
N GLY A 54 -1.64 -13.76 -9.21
CA GLY A 54 -1.34 -12.37 -9.58
C GLY A 54 -1.74 -11.30 -8.57
N LYS A 55 -2.24 -11.65 -7.38
CA LYS A 55 -2.67 -10.67 -6.34
C LYS A 55 -1.58 -9.66 -6.00
N SER A 56 -0.40 -10.16 -5.59
CA SER A 56 0.76 -9.31 -5.26
C SER A 56 1.31 -8.56 -6.49
N THR A 57 1.19 -9.14 -7.70
CA THR A 57 1.53 -8.46 -8.94
C THR A 57 0.61 -7.26 -9.16
N LEU A 58 -0.69 -7.42 -9.00
CA LEU A 58 -1.66 -6.34 -9.11
C LEU A 58 -1.37 -5.23 -8.08
N ALA A 59 -1.19 -5.61 -6.81
CA ALA A 59 -0.86 -4.70 -5.73
C ALA A 59 0.41 -3.87 -6.02
N LYS A 60 1.50 -4.54 -6.46
CA LYS A 60 2.77 -3.92 -6.83
C LYS A 60 2.64 -3.02 -8.07
N THR A 61 1.79 -3.40 -9.02
CA THR A 61 1.54 -2.59 -10.23
C THR A 61 0.79 -1.31 -9.88
N ILE A 62 -0.22 -1.38 -9.01
CA ILE A 62 -0.93 -0.19 -8.52
C ILE A 62 0.01 0.72 -7.73
N ALA A 63 0.91 0.17 -6.92
CA ALA A 63 1.90 0.93 -6.16
C ALA A 63 3.03 1.55 -7.01
N GLY A 64 3.15 1.17 -8.30
CA GLY A 64 4.21 1.64 -9.19
C GLY A 64 5.56 0.95 -9.00
N ILE A 65 5.58 -0.21 -8.33
CA ILE A 65 6.74 -1.08 -8.19
C ILE A 65 6.96 -1.87 -9.49
N LEU A 66 5.87 -2.31 -10.12
CA LEU A 66 5.86 -2.96 -11.42
C LEU A 66 5.17 -2.05 -12.44
N ARG A 67 5.65 -2.09 -13.69
CA ARG A 67 4.98 -1.40 -14.81
C ARG A 67 4.03 -2.37 -15.51
N PRO A 68 2.85 -1.92 -15.91
CA PRO A 68 1.98 -2.71 -16.77
C PRO A 68 2.52 -2.73 -18.21
N ASP A 69 2.24 -3.82 -18.91
CA ASP A 69 2.55 -3.90 -20.36
C ASP A 69 1.51 -3.15 -21.17
N THR A 70 0.24 -3.21 -20.76
CA THR A 70 -0.87 -2.50 -21.39
C THR A 70 -1.91 -2.06 -20.35
N GLY A 71 -2.79 -1.16 -20.76
CA GLY A 71 -3.87 -0.65 -19.95
C GLY A 71 -3.53 0.65 -19.22
N ARG A 72 -4.39 1.08 -18.31
CA ARG A 72 -4.24 2.33 -17.57
C ARG A 72 -4.60 2.16 -16.10
N ILE A 73 -3.94 2.97 -15.28
CA ILE A 73 -4.22 3.11 -13.86
C ILE A 73 -4.56 4.57 -13.62
N LEU A 74 -5.76 4.83 -13.10
CA LEU A 74 -6.21 6.17 -12.77
C LEU A 74 -6.43 6.28 -11.26
N LEU A 75 -5.98 7.37 -10.67
CA LEU A 75 -6.22 7.76 -9.28
C LEU A 75 -6.99 9.08 -9.30
N ASP A 76 -8.21 9.11 -8.76
CA ASP A 76 -9.12 10.26 -8.82
C ASP A 76 -9.30 10.83 -10.24
N GLY A 77 -9.32 9.96 -11.25
CA GLY A 77 -9.43 10.33 -12.66
C GLY A 77 -8.11 10.76 -13.32
N GLU A 78 -7.03 10.99 -12.56
CA GLU A 78 -5.70 11.27 -13.11
C GLU A 78 -5.00 9.99 -13.55
N ASP A 79 -4.48 9.93 -14.77
CA ASP A 79 -3.70 8.81 -15.28
C ASP A 79 -2.31 8.80 -14.64
N ILE A 80 -2.05 7.77 -13.83
CA ILE A 80 -0.79 7.57 -13.12
C ILE A 80 0.03 6.41 -13.67
N THR A 81 -0.35 5.87 -14.82
CA THR A 81 0.24 4.65 -15.39
C THR A 81 1.77 4.72 -15.47
N GLU A 82 2.30 5.84 -15.97
CA GLU A 82 3.74 6.05 -16.14
C GLU A 82 4.44 6.62 -14.88
N ARG A 83 3.68 6.99 -13.85
CA ARG A 83 4.24 7.51 -12.60
C ARG A 83 4.96 6.40 -11.83
N GLY A 84 6.18 6.70 -11.37
CA GLY A 84 6.98 5.76 -10.57
C GLY A 84 6.50 5.68 -9.11
N ILE A 85 7.03 4.69 -8.38
CA ILE A 85 6.71 4.42 -6.97
C ILE A 85 6.78 5.68 -6.09
N THR A 86 7.81 6.51 -6.26
CA THR A 86 8.00 7.73 -5.45
C THR A 86 6.92 8.76 -5.71
N GLU A 87 6.53 8.95 -6.97
CA GLU A 87 5.48 9.89 -7.34
C GLU A 87 4.12 9.42 -6.82
N ARG A 88 3.77 8.14 -7.04
CA ARG A 88 2.52 7.56 -6.54
C ARG A 88 2.46 7.58 -5.02
N ALA A 89 3.58 7.35 -4.37
CA ALA A 89 3.67 7.50 -2.93
C ALA A 89 3.38 8.94 -2.47
N ARG A 90 3.86 9.96 -3.17
CA ARG A 90 3.57 11.38 -2.89
C ARG A 90 2.11 11.74 -3.19
N MET A 91 1.48 11.07 -4.13
CA MET A 91 0.05 11.19 -4.44
C MET A 91 -0.85 10.51 -3.41
N GLY A 92 -0.27 9.85 -2.40
CA GLY A 92 -1.02 9.25 -1.29
C GLY A 92 -1.27 7.75 -1.44
N ILE A 93 -0.53 7.03 -2.28
CA ILE A 93 -0.59 5.56 -2.31
C ILE A 93 0.38 5.00 -1.27
N GLY A 94 -0.16 4.33 -0.25
CA GLY A 94 0.58 3.58 0.76
C GLY A 94 0.64 2.09 0.42
N PHE A 95 1.79 1.45 0.68
CA PHE A 95 1.97 0.02 0.43
C PHE A 95 2.61 -0.65 1.65
N ALA A 96 1.96 -1.66 2.20
CA ALA A 96 2.49 -2.51 3.24
C ALA A 96 2.91 -3.85 2.63
N PHE A 97 4.18 -4.17 2.75
CA PHE A 97 4.77 -5.38 2.16
C PHE A 97 4.35 -6.64 2.91
N GLN A 98 4.33 -7.77 2.21
CA GLN A 98 4.09 -9.09 2.80
C GLN A 98 5.12 -9.41 3.91
N GLN A 99 6.39 -9.09 3.67
CA GLN A 99 7.43 -9.19 4.70
C GLN A 99 7.74 -7.78 5.25
N PRO A 100 7.56 -7.57 6.56
CA PRO A 100 7.86 -6.28 7.17
C PRO A 100 9.30 -5.87 6.97
N VAL A 101 9.53 -4.64 6.58
CA VAL A 101 10.88 -4.08 6.43
C VAL A 101 11.47 -3.84 7.83
N ARG A 102 12.67 -4.36 8.07
CA ARG A 102 13.43 -4.14 9.32
C ARG A 102 14.42 -3.01 9.13
N PHE A 103 14.28 -1.98 9.93
CA PHE A 103 15.19 -0.83 9.94
C PHE A 103 16.14 -0.93 11.13
N LYS A 104 17.40 -1.32 10.88
CA LYS A 104 18.41 -1.36 11.94
C LYS A 104 18.76 0.06 12.40
N GLY A 105 18.83 0.26 13.72
CA GLY A 105 19.23 1.54 14.31
C GLY A 105 18.13 2.61 14.33
N LEU A 106 16.91 2.29 13.91
CA LEU A 106 15.76 3.18 14.05
C LEU A 106 14.83 2.70 15.14
N THR A 107 14.33 3.65 15.93
CA THR A 107 13.28 3.39 16.91
C THR A 107 11.90 3.44 16.24
N VAL A 108 10.88 2.95 16.93
CA VAL A 108 9.48 3.08 16.49
C VAL A 108 9.11 4.55 16.33
N ARG A 109 9.55 5.42 17.24
CA ARG A 109 9.42 6.88 17.14
C ARG A 109 9.96 7.41 15.82
N ASP A 110 11.19 7.04 15.49
CA ASP A 110 11.85 7.52 14.26
C ASP A 110 11.06 7.15 13.02
N VAL A 111 10.62 5.89 12.93
CA VAL A 111 9.89 5.40 11.76
C VAL A 111 8.50 6.02 11.64
N LEU A 112 7.78 6.19 12.73
CA LEU A 112 6.48 6.86 12.74
C LEU A 112 6.61 8.35 12.37
N THR A 113 7.65 9.03 12.89
CA THR A 113 7.93 10.43 12.57
C THR A 113 8.28 10.61 11.09
N LEU A 114 9.12 9.73 10.54
CA LEU A 114 9.45 9.73 9.12
C LEU A 114 8.20 9.46 8.25
N ALA A 115 7.38 8.50 8.65
CA ALA A 115 6.16 8.16 7.92
C ALA A 115 5.15 9.30 7.90
N ALA A 116 5.04 10.04 8.99
CA ALA A 116 4.16 11.22 9.10
C ALA A 116 4.68 12.45 8.33
N GLY A 117 5.88 12.36 7.76
CA GLY A 117 6.47 13.46 6.95
C GLY A 117 7.19 14.53 7.75
N GLY A 118 7.50 14.31 9.04
CA GLY A 118 8.23 15.26 9.85
C GLY A 118 7.87 15.23 11.34
N GLN A 119 7.95 16.38 12.00
CA GLN A 119 7.69 16.47 13.44
C GLN A 119 6.27 16.05 13.82
N VAL A 120 6.16 15.15 14.78
CA VAL A 120 4.90 14.62 15.33
C VAL A 120 4.92 14.80 16.84
N SER A 121 3.79 15.23 17.41
CA SER A 121 3.65 15.32 18.86
C SER A 121 3.68 13.92 19.50
N GLU A 122 4.08 13.85 20.75
CA GLU A 122 4.13 12.59 21.50
C GLU A 122 2.74 11.94 21.62
N ASP A 123 1.72 12.74 21.86
CA ASP A 123 0.33 12.26 21.93
C ASP A 123 -0.09 11.59 20.61
N LYS A 124 0.31 12.16 19.48
CA LYS A 124 -0.01 11.59 18.17
C LYS A 124 0.73 10.29 17.89
N LEU A 125 1.99 10.18 18.32
CA LEU A 125 2.74 8.92 18.26
C LEU A 125 2.06 7.83 19.10
N TYR A 126 1.55 8.20 20.27
CA TYR A 126 0.84 7.29 21.16
C TYR A 126 -0.49 6.85 20.55
N ASP A 127 -1.21 7.75 19.87
CA ASP A 127 -2.43 7.43 19.15
C ASP A 127 -2.17 6.36 18.07
N TYR A 128 -1.16 6.55 17.22
CA TYR A 128 -0.82 5.57 16.17
C TYR A 128 -0.53 4.18 16.72
N LEU A 129 0.18 4.09 17.85
CA LEU A 129 0.48 2.80 18.47
C LEU A 129 -0.75 2.18 19.13
N ARG A 130 -1.60 2.99 19.74
CA ARG A 130 -2.86 2.55 20.35
C ARG A 130 -3.82 2.00 19.29
N ASP A 131 -3.90 2.64 18.11
CA ASP A 131 -4.77 2.23 17.00
C ASP A 131 -4.44 0.81 16.50
N VAL A 132 -3.19 0.39 16.66
CA VAL A 132 -2.73 -0.96 16.32
C VAL A 132 -2.63 -1.90 17.52
N GLY A 133 -3.11 -1.47 18.70
CA GLY A 133 -3.14 -2.28 19.90
C GLY A 133 -1.77 -2.51 20.56
N LEU A 134 -0.84 -1.55 20.42
CA LEU A 134 0.45 -1.54 21.11
C LEU A 134 0.46 -0.52 22.25
N CYS A 135 1.04 -0.90 23.41
CA CYS A 135 1.26 0.02 24.50
C CYS A 135 2.34 1.05 24.13
N ALA A 136 1.94 2.30 23.89
CA ALA A 136 2.86 3.32 23.39
C ALA A 136 4.10 3.50 24.28
N ARG A 137 3.94 3.51 25.62
CA ARG A 137 5.06 3.66 26.57
C ARG A 137 6.11 2.57 26.46
N ASP A 138 5.67 1.35 26.10
CA ASP A 138 6.57 0.19 26.03
C ASP A 138 7.25 0.07 24.67
N TYR A 139 6.69 0.69 23.63
CA TYR A 139 7.15 0.48 22.24
C TYR A 139 7.75 1.71 21.58
N VAL A 140 7.34 2.93 21.92
CA VAL A 140 7.70 4.15 21.18
C VAL A 140 9.20 4.35 21.01
N ASP A 141 10.00 4.05 22.03
CA ASP A 141 11.46 4.21 22.02
C ASP A 141 12.23 2.89 21.79
N ARG A 142 11.52 1.78 21.48
CA ARG A 142 12.16 0.51 21.14
C ARG A 142 12.73 0.55 19.73
N GLU A 143 13.93 -0.03 19.58
CA GLU A 143 14.54 -0.23 18.27
C GLU A 143 13.78 -1.31 17.47
N ILE A 144 13.57 -1.04 16.17
CA ILE A 144 12.96 -2.00 15.24
C ILE A 144 14.02 -3.04 14.85
N GLY A 145 14.12 -4.08 15.64
CA GLY A 145 15.15 -5.09 15.52
C GLY A 145 14.67 -6.51 15.86
N SER A 146 15.63 -7.35 16.19
CA SER A 146 15.40 -8.78 16.53
C SER A 146 14.63 -9.00 17.84
N SER A 147 14.49 -7.96 18.67
CA SER A 147 13.76 -8.02 19.95
C SER A 147 12.24 -7.95 19.79
N LEU A 148 11.75 -7.59 18.61
CA LEU A 148 10.33 -7.52 18.29
C LEU A 148 9.87 -8.82 17.60
N SER A 149 8.73 -9.33 18.03
CA SER A 149 8.07 -10.45 17.35
C SER A 149 7.55 -10.03 15.96
N GLY A 150 7.31 -11.01 15.08
CA GLY A 150 6.76 -10.74 13.75
C GLY A 150 5.40 -9.99 13.80
N GLY A 151 4.56 -10.33 14.77
CA GLY A 151 3.27 -9.67 14.97
C GLY A 151 3.41 -8.21 15.43
N GLU A 152 4.37 -7.91 16.31
CA GLU A 152 4.66 -6.53 16.75
C GLU A 152 5.21 -5.69 15.60
N ILE A 153 6.13 -6.23 14.80
CA ILE A 153 6.67 -5.55 13.61
C ILE A 153 5.55 -5.26 12.61
N LYS A 154 4.64 -6.21 12.38
CA LYS A 154 3.50 -6.00 11.46
C LYS A 154 2.55 -4.91 11.96
N ARG A 155 2.28 -4.84 13.27
CA ARG A 155 1.48 -3.75 13.86
C ARG A 155 2.16 -2.39 13.72
N ILE A 156 3.49 -2.33 13.93
CA ILE A 156 4.27 -1.10 13.73
C ILE A 156 4.22 -0.68 12.26
N GLU A 157 4.33 -1.62 11.32
CA GLU A 157 4.18 -1.33 9.89
C GLU A 157 2.80 -0.73 9.58
N ILE A 158 1.72 -1.30 10.12
CA ILE A 158 0.37 -0.74 9.98
C ILE A 158 0.30 0.67 10.57
N ALA A 159 0.89 0.89 11.76
CA ALA A 159 0.95 2.22 12.37
C ALA A 159 1.69 3.24 11.47
N THR A 160 2.76 2.83 10.77
CA THR A 160 3.46 3.72 9.81
C THR A 160 2.58 4.08 8.62
N VAL A 161 1.77 3.15 8.13
CA VAL A 161 0.82 3.41 7.04
C VAL A 161 -0.27 4.39 7.50
N ILE A 162 -0.79 4.22 8.72
CA ILE A 162 -1.76 5.15 9.33
C ILE A 162 -1.11 6.53 9.51
N ALA A 163 0.10 6.59 10.06
CA ALA A 163 0.84 7.84 10.30
C ALA A 163 1.07 8.63 9.00
N ARG A 164 1.28 7.93 7.89
CA ARG A 164 1.45 8.53 6.58
C ARG A 164 0.19 9.23 6.07
N GLY A 165 -1.01 8.86 6.55
CA GLY A 165 -2.27 9.41 6.06
C GLY A 165 -2.50 9.13 4.58
N ALA A 166 -2.14 7.93 4.13
CA ALA A 166 -2.30 7.54 2.74
C ALA A 166 -3.78 7.55 2.32
N ARG A 167 -4.07 8.08 1.13
CA ARG A 167 -5.41 8.10 0.56
C ARG A 167 -5.87 6.71 0.11
N LEU A 168 -4.98 5.96 -0.51
CA LEU A 168 -5.15 4.56 -0.86
C LEU A 168 -4.08 3.75 -0.13
N THR A 169 -4.50 2.77 0.64
CA THR A 169 -3.60 1.84 1.30
C THR A 169 -3.76 0.45 0.73
N ILE A 170 -2.64 -0.17 0.36
CA ILE A 170 -2.57 -1.52 -0.16
C ILE A 170 -1.82 -2.38 0.86
N PHE A 171 -2.47 -3.45 1.34
CA PHE A 171 -1.85 -4.48 2.17
C PHE A 171 -1.66 -5.74 1.32
N ASP A 172 -0.42 -6.19 1.19
CA ASP A 172 -0.07 -7.44 0.52
C ASP A 172 0.21 -8.50 1.62
N GLU A 173 -0.89 -9.13 2.11
CA GLU A 173 -0.98 -10.13 3.21
C GLU A 173 -0.49 -9.72 4.60
#